data_3a1191a7b052f3f99321fb78b5c4a08f
#
_entry.id   3a1191a7b052f3f99321fb78b5c4a08f
#
_cell.length_a   1.000
_cell.length_b   1.000
_cell.length_c   1.000
_cell.angle_alpha   90.00
_cell.angle_beta   90.00
_cell.angle_gamma   90.00
#
_symmetry.space_group_name_H-M   'P 1'
#
loop_
_entity.id
_entity.type
_entity.pdbx_description
1 polymer ?
#
loop_
_entity_poly.entity_id
_entity_poly.type
_entity_poly.pdbx_seq_one_letter_code
_entity_poly.pdbx_strand_id
1 'polypeptide(L)'
;MSHAVADQPTVEFGHVEHVTVHFDDLDAMGILHNARYAVLLERALTPYWAERGVAYRGGRDTPPDVFHAVREFTITYRAPIVGTGPVAVHFWLEHFGTSSAEYAYQFRSVDGHTVHAEGRRAIVRLDPATMRPAPWTETARAVAATLLRPAATPA
;
A
#
# COMPACT_ATOMS: atom_id res chain seq x y z
N MET A 1 -27.28 14.98 11.17
CA MET A 1 -26.81 13.82 11.94
C MET A 1 -25.29 13.74 11.77
N SER A 2 -24.59 13.99 12.83
CA SER A 2 -23.12 13.83 12.84
C SER A 2 -22.81 12.33 12.79
N HIS A 3 -22.27 11.86 11.68
CA HIS A 3 -21.64 10.54 11.68
C HIS A 3 -20.40 10.67 12.55
N ALA A 4 -20.42 10.04 13.70
CA ALA A 4 -19.21 9.85 14.47
C ALA A 4 -18.22 9.12 13.56
N VAL A 5 -17.16 9.81 13.19
CA VAL A 5 -15.99 9.16 12.57
C VAL A 5 -15.52 8.19 13.65
N ALA A 6 -15.71 6.89 13.39
CA ALA A 6 -15.16 5.86 14.25
C ALA A 6 -13.67 6.17 14.41
N ASP A 7 -13.24 6.27 15.65
CA ASP A 7 -11.85 6.53 16.00
C ASP A 7 -10.98 5.51 15.27
N GLN A 8 -10.25 5.96 14.22
CA GLN A 8 -9.40 5.06 13.48
C GLN A 8 -8.26 4.63 14.40
N PRO A 9 -7.95 3.32 14.46
CA PRO A 9 -6.83 2.89 15.28
C PRO A 9 -5.57 3.63 14.85
N THR A 10 -4.99 4.38 15.77
CA THR A 10 -3.73 5.09 15.53
C THR A 10 -2.59 4.09 15.45
N VAL A 11 -1.79 4.19 14.40
CA VAL A 11 -0.58 3.39 14.24
C VAL A 11 0.64 4.25 14.57
N GLU A 12 1.68 3.62 15.09
CA GLU A 12 2.92 4.32 15.48
C GLU A 12 3.71 4.80 14.27
N PHE A 13 3.58 4.12 13.14
CA PHE A 13 4.27 4.45 11.90
C PHE A 13 3.43 3.99 10.70
N GLY A 14 3.78 4.51 9.52
CA GLY A 14 3.08 4.17 8.29
C GLY A 14 1.70 4.85 8.20
N HIS A 15 0.86 4.28 7.36
CA HIS A 15 -0.47 4.81 7.08
C HIS A 15 -1.50 3.68 7.06
N VAL A 16 -2.71 3.98 7.50
CA VAL A 16 -3.87 3.08 7.38
C VAL A 16 -4.85 3.69 6.42
N GLU A 17 -5.16 2.95 5.36
CA GLU A 17 -6.19 3.32 4.39
C GLU A 17 -7.32 2.29 4.45
N HIS A 18 -8.56 2.76 4.43
CA HIS A 18 -9.70 1.87 4.30
C HIS A 18 -9.99 1.64 2.81
N VAL A 19 -10.08 0.38 2.44
CA VAL A 19 -10.48 -0.03 1.09
C VAL A 19 -11.74 -0.89 1.18
N THR A 20 -12.55 -0.85 0.13
CA THR A 20 -13.80 -1.59 0.10
C THR A 20 -13.62 -2.90 -0.67
N VAL A 21 -14.01 -4.00 -0.07
CA VAL A 21 -14.16 -5.28 -0.76
C VAL A 21 -15.51 -5.28 -1.46
N HIS A 22 -15.50 -5.43 -2.78
CA HIS A 22 -16.68 -5.51 -3.60
C HIS A 22 -17.09 -6.96 -3.88
N PHE A 23 -18.31 -7.16 -4.35
CA PHE A 23 -18.84 -8.48 -4.64
C PHE A 23 -17.96 -9.27 -5.62
N ASP A 24 -17.44 -8.62 -6.65
CA ASP A 24 -16.57 -9.25 -7.65
C ASP A 24 -15.14 -9.52 -7.16
N ASP A 25 -14.79 -9.08 -5.97
CA ASP A 25 -13.53 -9.43 -5.31
C ASP A 25 -13.60 -10.80 -4.59
N LEU A 26 -14.81 -11.33 -4.40
CA LEU A 26 -15.02 -12.56 -3.64
C LEU A 26 -14.87 -13.81 -4.50
N ASP A 27 -14.45 -14.90 -3.87
CA ASP A 27 -14.46 -16.24 -4.47
C ASP A 27 -15.79 -16.95 -4.22
N ALA A 28 -15.88 -18.20 -4.67
CA ALA A 28 -17.10 -19.01 -4.54
C ALA A 28 -17.50 -19.29 -3.08
N MET A 29 -16.57 -19.12 -2.12
CA MET A 29 -16.85 -19.30 -0.68
C MET A 29 -17.35 -18.01 -0.02
N GLY A 30 -17.45 -16.91 -0.78
CA GLY A 30 -17.83 -15.61 -0.22
C GLY A 30 -16.75 -14.92 0.57
N ILE A 31 -15.49 -15.30 0.39
CA ILE A 31 -14.35 -14.66 0.99
C ILE A 31 -13.50 -13.94 -0.07
N LEU A 32 -12.72 -12.97 0.35
CA LEU A 32 -11.83 -12.25 -0.56
C LEU A 32 -10.92 -13.23 -1.29
N HIS A 33 -10.98 -13.21 -2.63
CA HIS A 33 -10.18 -14.10 -3.47
C HIS A 33 -8.69 -13.82 -3.25
N ASN A 34 -7.90 -14.88 -3.09
CA ASN A 34 -6.46 -14.79 -2.83
C ASN A 34 -5.71 -13.91 -3.85
N ALA A 35 -6.15 -13.87 -5.10
CA ALA A 35 -5.52 -13.06 -6.13
C ALA A 35 -5.86 -11.56 -6.05
N ARG A 36 -6.82 -11.14 -5.22
CA ARG A 36 -7.28 -9.76 -5.14
C ARG A 36 -6.51 -8.88 -4.15
N TYR A 37 -5.78 -9.46 -3.23
CA TYR A 37 -5.05 -8.72 -2.20
C TYR A 37 -4.06 -7.71 -2.79
N ALA A 38 -3.33 -8.07 -3.84
CA ALA A 38 -2.41 -7.15 -4.50
C ALA A 38 -3.12 -5.94 -5.11
N VAL A 39 -4.31 -6.15 -5.68
CA VAL A 39 -5.16 -5.08 -6.23
C VAL A 39 -5.67 -4.16 -5.12
N LEU A 40 -6.11 -4.72 -4.00
CA LEU A 40 -6.57 -3.93 -2.86
C LEU A 40 -5.42 -3.12 -2.25
N LEU A 41 -4.22 -3.67 -2.20
CA LEU A 41 -3.02 -2.93 -1.77
C LEU A 41 -2.77 -1.72 -2.68
N GLU A 42 -2.88 -1.87 -4.00
CA GLU A 42 -2.80 -0.75 -4.95
C GLU A 42 -3.84 0.33 -4.65
N ARG A 43 -5.07 -0.07 -4.36
CA ARG A 43 -6.16 0.86 -4.02
C ARG A 43 -5.89 1.61 -2.71
N ALA A 44 -5.09 1.05 -1.82
CA ALA A 44 -4.66 1.71 -0.59
C ALA A 44 -3.48 2.66 -0.82
N LEU A 45 -2.48 2.24 -1.59
CA LEU A 45 -1.25 3.00 -1.82
C LEU A 45 -1.49 4.22 -2.71
N THR A 46 -2.28 4.07 -3.76
CA THR A 46 -2.46 5.10 -4.79
C THR A 46 -2.97 6.44 -4.25
N PRO A 47 -4.03 6.49 -3.41
CA PRO A 47 -4.51 7.76 -2.87
C PRO A 47 -3.47 8.46 -2.00
N TYR A 48 -2.72 7.73 -1.21
CA TYR A 48 -1.70 8.29 -0.34
C TYR A 48 -0.65 9.07 -1.13
N TRP A 49 -0.13 8.47 -2.19
CA TRP A 49 0.88 9.10 -3.05
C TRP A 49 0.28 10.21 -3.91
N ALA A 50 -0.94 10.01 -4.42
CA ALA A 50 -1.63 10.99 -5.26
C ALA A 50 -1.88 12.30 -4.52
N GLU A 51 -2.33 12.25 -3.28
CA GLU A 51 -2.58 13.42 -2.44
C GLU A 51 -1.30 14.20 -2.15
N ARG A 52 -0.14 13.57 -2.31
CA ARG A 52 1.19 14.16 -2.06
C ARG A 52 1.96 14.49 -3.34
N GLY A 53 1.26 14.53 -4.47
CA GLY A 53 1.80 14.99 -5.74
C GLY A 53 2.37 13.89 -6.65
N VAL A 54 2.30 12.63 -6.26
CA VAL A 54 2.74 11.50 -7.08
C VAL A 54 1.54 10.73 -7.59
N ALA A 55 0.99 11.19 -8.72
CA ALA A 55 -0.21 10.62 -9.33
C ALA A 55 -0.04 10.46 -10.83
N TYR A 56 -0.70 9.46 -11.39
CA TYR A 56 -0.85 9.34 -12.84
C TYR A 56 -1.76 10.46 -13.34
N ARG A 57 -1.29 11.22 -14.33
CA ARG A 57 -2.01 12.38 -14.92
C ARG A 57 -2.23 12.24 -16.42
N GLY A 58 -1.76 11.16 -17.01
CA GLY A 58 -1.72 11.01 -18.46
C GLY A 58 -0.63 11.85 -19.10
N GLY A 59 0.14 11.28 -20.00
CA GLY A 59 1.16 12.00 -20.78
C GLY A 59 2.31 12.59 -19.96
N ARG A 60 2.80 13.76 -20.38
CA ARG A 60 4.05 14.36 -19.90
C ARG A 60 4.03 14.88 -18.47
N ASP A 61 2.85 15.20 -17.94
CA ASP A 61 2.71 15.76 -16.60
C ASP A 61 2.72 14.71 -15.49
N THR A 62 2.73 13.43 -15.85
CA THR A 62 2.83 12.34 -14.87
C THR A 62 4.23 12.31 -14.28
N PRO A 63 4.35 12.38 -12.93
CA PRO A 63 5.66 12.25 -12.30
C PRO A 63 6.37 10.95 -12.70
N PRO A 64 7.69 10.99 -12.91
CA PRO A 64 8.44 9.80 -13.35
C PRO A 64 8.39 8.65 -12.34
N ASP A 65 8.16 8.93 -11.06
CA ASP A 65 8.07 7.93 -10.00
C ASP A 65 6.88 6.99 -10.14
N VAL A 66 5.84 7.40 -10.89
CA VAL A 66 4.69 6.54 -11.19
C VAL A 66 5.12 5.35 -12.07
N PHE A 67 6.17 5.51 -12.85
CA PHE A 67 6.68 4.44 -13.70
C PHE A 67 7.64 3.54 -12.90
N HIS A 68 7.08 2.53 -12.26
CA HIS A 68 7.82 1.53 -11.50
C HIS A 68 7.20 0.14 -11.70
N ALA A 69 8.00 -0.87 -11.49
CA ALA A 69 7.57 -2.26 -11.60
C ALA A 69 7.59 -2.94 -10.23
N VAL A 70 6.66 -3.85 -10.03
CA VAL A 70 6.70 -4.76 -8.88
C VAL A 70 7.68 -5.88 -9.19
N ARG A 71 8.68 -6.04 -8.35
CA ARG A 71 9.67 -7.12 -8.46
C ARG A 71 9.26 -8.35 -7.68
N GLU A 72 8.63 -8.14 -6.53
CA GLU A 72 8.29 -9.22 -5.61
C GLU A 72 7.06 -8.83 -4.81
N PHE A 73 6.17 -9.78 -4.67
CA PHE A 73 5.01 -9.67 -3.82
C PHE A 73 4.90 -10.95 -3.01
N THR A 74 5.00 -10.82 -1.69
CA THR A 74 4.82 -11.93 -0.76
C THR A 74 3.61 -11.69 0.10
N ILE A 75 2.87 -12.74 0.41
CA ILE A 75 1.70 -12.66 1.27
C ILE A 75 1.54 -13.94 2.08
N THR A 76 1.19 -13.76 3.35
CA THR A 76 0.75 -14.83 4.22
C THR A 76 -0.69 -14.56 4.64
N TYR A 77 -1.56 -15.52 4.39
CA TYR A 77 -2.98 -15.46 4.76
C TYR A 77 -3.15 -16.00 6.18
N ARG A 78 -3.80 -15.21 7.06
CA ARG A 78 -3.97 -15.56 8.46
C ARG A 78 -5.41 -15.86 8.82
N ALA A 79 -6.33 -15.03 8.35
CA ALA A 79 -7.76 -15.17 8.58
C ALA A 79 -8.53 -14.65 7.36
N PRO A 80 -9.59 -15.33 6.90
CA PRO A 80 -10.33 -14.89 5.72
C PRO A 80 -11.01 -13.54 5.95
N ILE A 81 -11.10 -12.75 4.88
CA ILE A 81 -11.98 -11.59 4.84
C ILE A 81 -13.29 -12.07 4.26
N VAL A 82 -14.35 -12.04 5.05
CA VAL A 82 -15.65 -12.59 4.69
C VAL A 82 -16.58 -11.46 4.23
N GLY A 83 -17.17 -11.64 3.05
CA GLY A 83 -18.16 -10.72 2.52
C GLY A 83 -17.62 -9.40 2.02
N THR A 84 -18.52 -8.50 1.65
CA THR A 84 -18.21 -7.15 1.16
C THR A 84 -18.11 -6.15 2.30
N GLY A 85 -17.47 -5.02 2.03
CA GLY A 85 -17.37 -3.92 2.97
C GLY A 85 -15.94 -3.47 3.20
N PRO A 86 -15.73 -2.58 4.20
CA PRO A 86 -14.43 -1.99 4.42
C PRO A 86 -13.45 -2.95 5.09
N VAL A 87 -12.18 -2.84 4.71
CA VAL A 87 -11.04 -3.46 5.35
C VAL A 87 -9.96 -2.40 5.53
N ALA A 88 -9.21 -2.46 6.61
CA ALA A 88 -8.11 -1.54 6.87
C ALA A 88 -6.81 -2.11 6.30
N VAL A 89 -6.11 -1.31 5.50
CA VAL A 89 -4.78 -1.65 4.99
C VAL A 89 -3.77 -0.76 5.66
N HIS A 90 -2.94 -1.35 6.50
CA HIS A 90 -1.81 -0.67 7.12
C HIS A 90 -0.57 -0.94 6.29
N PHE A 91 0.10 0.09 5.81
CA PHE A 91 1.32 -0.04 5.02
C PHE A 91 2.39 0.96 5.45
N TRP A 92 3.63 0.57 5.26
CA TRP A 92 4.79 1.38 5.55
C TRP A 92 5.94 0.96 4.65
N LEU A 93 7.01 1.75 4.62
CA LEU A 93 8.25 1.40 3.93
C LEU A 93 9.27 0.85 4.93
N GLU A 94 9.79 -0.33 4.63
CA GLU A 94 10.93 -0.90 5.33
C GLU A 94 12.25 -0.35 4.75
N HIS A 95 12.26 -0.05 3.47
CA HIS A 95 13.43 0.42 2.75
C HIS A 95 13.03 1.32 1.59
N PHE A 96 13.81 2.38 1.39
CA PHE A 96 13.70 3.25 0.22
C PHE A 96 15.10 3.59 -0.26
N GLY A 97 15.54 2.91 -1.33
CA GLY A 97 16.88 3.04 -1.91
C GLY A 97 16.96 4.10 -3.00
N THR A 98 18.00 4.02 -3.81
CA THR A 98 18.19 4.94 -4.93
C THR A 98 17.09 4.78 -5.97
N SER A 99 16.76 3.56 -6.36
CA SER A 99 15.74 3.23 -7.36
C SER A 99 14.77 2.13 -6.90
N SER A 100 15.00 1.53 -5.76
CA SER A 100 14.18 0.46 -5.20
C SER A 100 13.46 0.90 -3.94
N ALA A 101 12.37 0.21 -3.61
CA ALA A 101 11.65 0.39 -2.36
C ALA A 101 11.02 -0.92 -1.94
N GLU A 102 10.86 -1.10 -0.63
CA GLU A 102 10.18 -2.26 -0.07
C GLU A 102 9.11 -1.79 0.90
N TYR A 103 7.86 -2.09 0.57
CA TYR A 103 6.72 -1.96 1.45
C TYR A 103 6.56 -3.20 2.31
N ALA A 104 6.11 -2.99 3.53
CA ALA A 104 5.44 -4.01 4.31
C ALA A 104 3.99 -3.58 4.52
N TYR A 105 3.08 -4.54 4.65
CA TYR A 105 1.66 -4.24 4.78
C TYR A 105 0.94 -5.30 5.60
N GLN A 106 -0.18 -4.89 6.17
CA GLN A 106 -1.15 -5.76 6.83
C GLN A 106 -2.56 -5.39 6.40
N PHE A 107 -3.35 -6.39 6.07
CA PHE A 107 -4.81 -6.27 5.94
C PHE A 107 -5.42 -6.59 7.28
N ARG A 108 -6.17 -5.64 7.84
CA ARG A 108 -6.75 -5.75 9.17
C ARG A 108 -8.26 -5.53 9.13
N SER A 109 -8.96 -6.10 10.09
CA SER A 109 -10.31 -5.65 10.39
C SER A 109 -10.33 -4.17 10.74
N VAL A 110 -11.46 -3.49 10.48
CA VAL A 110 -11.59 -2.04 10.71
C VAL A 110 -11.32 -1.67 12.17
N ASP A 111 -11.69 -2.54 13.12
CA ASP A 111 -11.41 -2.35 14.54
C ASP A 111 -9.94 -2.59 14.91
N GLY A 112 -9.14 -3.13 13.99
CA GLY A 112 -7.72 -3.41 14.20
C GLY A 112 -7.38 -4.68 14.96
N HIS A 113 -8.38 -5.45 15.40
CA HIS A 113 -8.16 -6.63 16.24
C HIS A 113 -7.70 -7.88 15.49
N THR A 114 -8.07 -7.99 14.21
CA THR A 114 -7.73 -9.15 13.39
C THR A 114 -6.77 -8.77 12.28
N VAL A 115 -5.65 -9.47 12.18
CA VAL A 115 -4.77 -9.42 11.01
C VAL A 115 -5.23 -10.52 10.05
N HIS A 116 -5.76 -10.13 8.91
CA HIS A 116 -6.24 -11.05 7.88
C HIS A 116 -5.12 -11.61 7.02
N ALA A 117 -4.19 -10.75 6.63
CA ALA A 117 -3.04 -11.12 5.81
C ALA A 117 -1.93 -10.10 5.99
N GLU A 118 -0.71 -10.50 5.70
CA GLU A 118 0.45 -9.62 5.78
C GLU A 118 1.54 -10.06 4.82
N GLY A 119 2.41 -9.14 4.44
CA GLY A 119 3.48 -9.44 3.51
C GLY A 119 4.32 -8.24 3.15
N ARG A 120 5.00 -8.38 2.03
CA ARG A 120 5.93 -7.38 1.50
C ARG A 120 5.73 -7.20 0.01
N ARG A 121 6.06 -6.01 -0.47
CA ARG A 121 6.05 -5.67 -1.88
C ARG A 121 7.31 -4.88 -2.21
N ALA A 122 8.15 -5.43 -3.06
CA ALA A 122 9.35 -4.77 -3.56
C ALA A 122 9.07 -4.17 -4.94
N ILE A 123 9.46 -2.92 -5.12
CA ILE A 123 9.28 -2.18 -6.37
C ILE A 123 10.61 -1.58 -6.81
N VAL A 124 10.71 -1.29 -8.10
CA VAL A 124 11.85 -0.59 -8.70
C VAL A 124 11.35 0.48 -9.67
N ARG A 125 11.84 1.72 -9.51
CA ARG A 125 11.57 2.76 -10.48
C ARG A 125 12.36 2.49 -11.75
N LEU A 126 11.70 2.62 -12.90
CA LEU A 126 12.29 2.37 -14.20
C LEU A 126 12.24 3.62 -15.07
N ASP A 127 13.25 3.78 -15.92
CA ASP A 127 13.20 4.71 -17.03
C ASP A 127 12.34 4.07 -18.14
N PRO A 128 11.24 4.70 -18.59
CA PRO A 128 10.37 4.10 -19.60
C PRO A 128 11.04 3.92 -20.97
N ALA A 129 12.07 4.70 -21.27
CA ALA A 129 12.77 4.59 -22.55
C ALA A 129 13.72 3.40 -22.60
N THR A 130 14.36 3.07 -21.50
CA THR A 130 15.39 2.03 -21.41
C THR A 130 14.97 0.79 -20.65
N MET A 131 13.89 0.90 -19.85
CA MET A 131 13.43 -0.13 -18.90
C MET A 131 14.50 -0.51 -17.86
N ARG A 132 15.42 0.40 -17.60
CA ARG A 132 16.46 0.23 -16.58
C ARG A 132 16.11 0.99 -15.29
N PRO A 133 16.62 0.55 -14.14
CA PRO A 133 16.43 1.29 -12.90
C PRO A 133 16.87 2.75 -13.02
N ALA A 134 16.05 3.63 -12.47
CA ALA A 134 16.30 5.07 -12.44
C ALA A 134 16.01 5.62 -11.04
N PRO A 135 16.72 6.68 -10.60
CA PRO A 135 16.58 7.20 -9.24
C PRO A 135 15.18 7.79 -9.00
N TRP A 136 14.67 7.59 -7.78
CA TRP A 136 13.50 8.31 -7.31
C TRP A 136 13.75 9.82 -7.32
N THR A 137 12.72 10.62 -7.57
CA THR A 137 12.81 12.08 -7.47
C THR A 137 12.86 12.54 -6.01
N GLU A 138 13.26 13.78 -5.79
CA GLU A 138 13.23 14.41 -4.46
C GLU A 138 11.82 14.44 -3.88
N THR A 139 10.80 14.65 -4.71
CA THR A 139 9.40 14.61 -4.27
C THR A 139 9.03 13.22 -3.73
N ALA A 140 9.38 12.16 -4.45
CA ALA A 140 9.13 10.80 -3.98
C ALA A 140 9.90 10.49 -2.69
N ARG A 141 11.14 10.96 -2.55
CA ARG A 141 11.91 10.78 -1.33
C ARG A 141 11.27 11.46 -0.13
N ALA A 142 10.76 12.67 -0.32
CA ALA A 142 10.09 13.41 0.75
C ALA A 142 8.82 12.68 1.22
N VAL A 143 8.03 12.15 0.29
CA VAL A 143 6.84 11.35 0.62
C VAL A 143 7.24 10.04 1.30
N ALA A 144 8.24 9.35 0.77
CA ALA A 144 8.72 8.08 1.33
C ALA A 144 9.19 8.24 2.78
N ALA A 145 9.82 9.36 3.11
CA ALA A 145 10.27 9.64 4.47
C ALA A 145 9.13 9.59 5.50
N THR A 146 7.91 9.94 5.09
CA THR A 146 6.73 9.87 5.98
C THR A 146 6.26 8.44 6.25
N LEU A 147 6.64 7.50 5.40
CA LEU A 147 6.23 6.09 5.48
C LEU A 147 7.31 5.17 6.04
N LEU A 148 8.56 5.63 6.09
CA LEU A 148 9.65 4.79 6.58
C LEU A 148 9.44 4.41 8.03
N ARG A 149 9.54 3.12 8.29
CA ARG A 149 9.53 2.62 9.66
C ARG A 149 10.75 3.16 10.40
N PRO A 150 10.56 3.78 11.58
CA PRO A 150 11.68 4.24 12.38
C PRO A 150 12.62 3.08 12.72
N ALA A 151 13.94 3.33 12.69
CA ALA A 151 14.92 2.36 13.14
C ALA A 151 14.64 1.98 14.60
N ALA A 152 14.71 0.67 14.91
CA ALA A 152 14.59 0.22 16.28
C ALA A 152 15.70 0.88 17.11
N THR A 153 15.31 1.56 18.21
CA THR A 153 16.30 2.08 19.16
C THR A 153 17.02 0.88 19.80
N PRO A 154 18.35 0.78 19.70
CA PRO A 154 19.05 -0.29 20.39
C PRO A 154 18.76 -0.21 21.89
N ALA A 155 18.41 -1.36 22.45
CA ALA A 155 18.17 -1.48 23.88
C ALA A 155 19.49 -1.28 24.66
#